data_f611902af3b776387dc901394e0f4a7a
#
_entry.id   f611902af3b776387dc901394e0f4a7a
#
_cell.length_a   1.000
_cell.length_b   1.000
_cell.length_c   1.000
_cell.angle_alpha   90.00
_cell.angle_beta   90.00
_cell.angle_gamma   90.00
#
_symmetry.space_group_name_H-M   'P 1'
#
loop_
_entity.id
_entity.type
_entity.pdbx_description
1 polymer ?
#
loop_
_entity_poly.entity_id
_entity_poly.type
_entity_poly.pdbx_seq_one_letter_code
_entity_poly.pdbx_strand_id
1 'polypeptide(L)'
;MIKVSVVGAKGRMGSHVVEAVNNAEDTQLALALDAGDDLTQITTDNTDVVVEFTVPSVSLNNVLTLIGQGVDVVVGTTGWTDEKLAQVKSAIANGPKPETQKVFIAPNFAISAVLADYFATKAAKYFESAEVIELHHPTKVDAPSGTAIHTAHGIAEARKAAGLAPVPDATETDGGSRGQVVDGIHVHAVRLRGLNAHEEVLFGNAGEQLTIRADSFDRTSFMPGVLLAVRKLAGDAPAGL
;
A
#
# COMPACT_ATOMS: atom_id res chain seq x y z
N MET A 1 -1.82 -26.41 0.53
CA MET A 1 -1.61 -25.29 -0.39
C MET A 1 -2.78 -24.33 -0.26
N ILE A 2 -2.52 -23.04 -0.13
CA ILE A 2 -3.55 -22.00 -0.03
C ILE A 2 -4.15 -21.78 -1.42
N LYS A 3 -5.48 -21.96 -1.55
CA LYS A 3 -6.22 -21.71 -2.79
C LYS A 3 -6.45 -20.21 -2.97
N VAL A 4 -5.85 -19.61 -3.96
CA VAL A 4 -5.91 -18.18 -4.22
C VAL A 4 -6.68 -17.90 -5.51
N SER A 5 -7.72 -17.06 -5.44
CA SER A 5 -8.36 -16.50 -6.63
C SER A 5 -7.92 -15.06 -6.85
N VAL A 6 -7.78 -14.66 -8.11
CA VAL A 6 -7.35 -13.31 -8.49
C VAL A 6 -8.45 -12.62 -9.27
N VAL A 7 -8.86 -11.43 -8.80
CA VAL A 7 -9.83 -10.56 -9.48
C VAL A 7 -9.09 -9.37 -10.08
N GLY A 8 -9.29 -9.13 -11.37
CA GLY A 8 -8.48 -8.23 -12.19
C GLY A 8 -7.24 -8.92 -12.78
N ALA A 9 -7.32 -10.23 -13.01
CA ALA A 9 -6.21 -11.11 -13.36
C ALA A 9 -5.47 -10.74 -14.67
N LYS A 10 -6.13 -10.10 -15.61
CA LYS A 10 -5.53 -9.63 -16.88
C LYS A 10 -4.97 -8.21 -16.80
N GLY A 11 -5.19 -7.55 -15.65
CA GLY A 11 -4.66 -6.22 -15.37
C GLY A 11 -3.14 -6.20 -15.16
N ARG A 12 -2.56 -4.98 -15.15
CA ARG A 12 -1.11 -4.79 -14.99
C ARG A 12 -0.54 -5.37 -13.68
N MET A 13 -1.29 -5.29 -12.59
CA MET A 13 -0.90 -5.89 -11.31
C MET A 13 -1.39 -7.33 -11.20
N GLY A 14 -2.65 -7.60 -11.58
CA GLY A 14 -3.25 -8.93 -11.45
C GLY A 14 -2.48 -10.02 -12.20
N SER A 15 -1.92 -9.73 -13.38
CA SER A 15 -1.08 -10.69 -14.11
C SER A 15 0.18 -11.09 -13.35
N HIS A 16 0.84 -10.16 -12.66
CA HIS A 16 1.97 -10.47 -11.78
C HIS A 16 1.54 -11.26 -10.53
N VAL A 17 0.35 -10.98 -9.99
CA VAL A 17 -0.20 -11.78 -8.87
C VAL A 17 -0.45 -13.22 -9.30
N VAL A 18 -1.06 -13.44 -10.47
CA VAL A 18 -1.28 -14.78 -11.04
C VAL A 18 0.05 -15.52 -11.19
N GLU A 19 1.07 -14.86 -11.73
CA GLU A 19 2.41 -15.43 -11.87
C GLU A 19 3.04 -15.76 -10.51
N ALA A 20 2.96 -14.84 -9.55
CA ALA A 20 3.53 -15.04 -8.22
C ALA A 20 2.85 -16.20 -7.46
N VAL A 21 1.52 -16.31 -7.55
CA VAL A 21 0.74 -17.40 -6.95
C VAL A 21 1.12 -18.76 -7.58
N ASN A 22 1.31 -18.81 -8.90
CA ASN A 22 1.70 -20.04 -9.58
C ASN A 22 3.14 -20.47 -9.27
N ASN A 23 4.03 -19.52 -8.97
CA ASN A 23 5.44 -19.80 -8.69
C ASN A 23 5.73 -20.10 -7.22
N ALA A 24 4.82 -19.79 -6.30
CA ALA A 24 5.02 -20.06 -4.88
C ALA A 24 4.62 -21.50 -4.52
N GLU A 25 5.47 -22.18 -3.73
CA GLU A 25 5.32 -23.60 -3.40
C GLU A 25 4.10 -23.89 -2.49
N ASP A 26 3.63 -22.88 -1.76
CA ASP A 26 2.58 -22.99 -0.74
C ASP A 26 1.21 -22.47 -1.19
N THR A 27 1.12 -21.96 -2.42
CA THR A 27 -0.12 -21.43 -3.01
C THR A 27 -0.55 -22.17 -4.26
N GLN A 28 -1.82 -22.09 -4.59
CA GLN A 28 -2.41 -22.65 -5.81
C GLN A 28 -3.42 -21.66 -6.38
N LEU A 29 -3.29 -21.34 -7.67
CA LEU A 29 -4.28 -20.53 -8.37
C LEU A 29 -5.58 -21.33 -8.53
N ALA A 30 -6.66 -20.82 -7.93
CA ALA A 30 -7.99 -21.42 -8.04
C ALA A 30 -8.76 -20.82 -9.25
N LEU A 31 -8.94 -19.52 -9.27
CA LEU A 31 -9.61 -18.80 -10.36
C LEU A 31 -8.85 -17.52 -10.72
N ALA A 32 -8.87 -17.17 -12.00
CA ALA A 32 -8.32 -15.93 -12.54
C ALA A 32 -9.44 -15.17 -13.26
N LEU A 33 -10.09 -14.24 -12.57
CA LEU A 33 -11.26 -13.52 -13.04
C LEU A 33 -10.91 -12.07 -13.44
N ASP A 34 -11.64 -11.55 -14.43
CA ASP A 34 -11.44 -10.18 -14.92
C ASP A 34 -12.78 -9.48 -15.17
N ALA A 35 -12.76 -8.29 -15.77
CA ALA A 35 -13.96 -7.52 -16.07
C ALA A 35 -14.96 -8.33 -16.90
N GLY A 36 -16.20 -8.43 -16.43
CA GLY A 36 -17.28 -9.19 -17.06
C GLY A 36 -17.43 -10.63 -16.56
N ASP A 37 -16.48 -11.14 -15.79
CA ASP A 37 -16.62 -12.46 -15.17
C ASP A 37 -17.51 -12.38 -13.93
N ASP A 38 -18.23 -13.47 -13.65
CA ASP A 38 -19.13 -13.58 -12.50
C ASP A 38 -18.35 -13.94 -11.23
N LEU A 39 -18.27 -13.02 -10.28
CA LEU A 39 -17.58 -13.23 -9.00
C LEU A 39 -18.27 -14.26 -8.10
N THR A 40 -19.54 -14.63 -8.35
CA THR A 40 -20.22 -15.66 -7.57
C THR A 40 -19.65 -17.07 -7.77
N GLN A 41 -18.78 -17.25 -8.77
CA GLN A 41 -17.99 -18.48 -8.96
C GLN A 41 -16.97 -18.70 -7.84
N ILE A 42 -16.55 -17.63 -7.14
CA ILE A 42 -15.64 -17.71 -5.98
C ILE A 42 -16.45 -18.12 -4.77
N THR A 43 -16.09 -19.22 -4.14
CA THR A 43 -16.77 -19.76 -2.96
C THR A 43 -15.75 -20.24 -1.93
N THR A 44 -16.16 -20.44 -0.69
CA THR A 44 -15.30 -21.00 0.36
C THR A 44 -14.84 -22.44 0.09
N ASP A 45 -15.47 -23.16 -0.84
CA ASP A 45 -15.06 -24.52 -1.20
C ASP A 45 -13.87 -24.53 -2.17
N ASN A 46 -13.78 -23.50 -3.02
CA ASN A 46 -12.73 -23.42 -4.05
C ASN A 46 -11.64 -22.37 -3.77
N THR A 47 -11.84 -21.46 -2.82
CA THR A 47 -10.93 -20.33 -2.58
C THR A 47 -10.78 -20.06 -1.08
N ASP A 48 -9.55 -20.00 -0.61
CA ASP A 48 -9.21 -19.61 0.76
C ASP A 48 -9.06 -18.07 0.87
N VAL A 49 -8.36 -17.45 -0.09
CA VAL A 49 -8.11 -16.00 -0.13
C VAL A 49 -8.26 -15.47 -1.55
N VAL A 50 -8.94 -14.34 -1.69
CA VAL A 50 -9.00 -13.58 -2.95
C VAL A 50 -8.00 -12.43 -2.92
N VAL A 51 -7.29 -12.23 -4.03
CA VAL A 51 -6.48 -11.02 -4.27
C VAL A 51 -7.18 -10.15 -5.31
N GLU A 52 -7.60 -8.93 -4.92
CA GLU A 52 -8.33 -7.98 -5.76
C GLU A 52 -7.41 -6.83 -6.18
N PHE A 53 -7.12 -6.74 -7.48
CA PHE A 53 -6.40 -5.65 -8.13
C PHE A 53 -7.16 -5.18 -9.38
N THR A 54 -8.15 -4.34 -9.19
CA THR A 54 -8.96 -3.78 -10.28
C THR A 54 -8.81 -2.26 -10.40
N VAL A 55 -9.92 -1.54 -10.43
CA VAL A 55 -9.95 -0.06 -10.48
C VAL A 55 -10.86 0.49 -9.37
N PRO A 56 -10.61 1.73 -8.88
CA PRO A 56 -11.34 2.32 -7.74
C PRO A 56 -12.87 2.39 -7.92
N SER A 57 -13.36 2.41 -9.17
CA SER A 57 -14.79 2.52 -9.47
C SER A 57 -15.58 1.23 -9.24
N VAL A 58 -14.92 0.07 -9.24
CA VAL A 58 -15.57 -1.25 -9.08
C VAL A 58 -15.12 -2.02 -7.84
N SER A 59 -13.95 -1.67 -7.26
CA SER A 59 -13.32 -2.42 -6.19
C SER A 59 -14.21 -2.57 -4.96
N LEU A 60 -14.93 -1.52 -4.54
CA LEU A 60 -15.86 -1.62 -3.41
C LEU A 60 -16.93 -2.69 -3.65
N ASN A 61 -17.58 -2.68 -4.82
CA ASN A 61 -18.63 -3.66 -5.13
C ASN A 61 -18.06 -5.08 -5.21
N ASN A 62 -16.86 -5.25 -5.77
CA ASN A 62 -16.18 -6.54 -5.79
C ASN A 62 -15.95 -7.05 -4.36
N VAL A 63 -15.37 -6.22 -3.49
CA VAL A 63 -15.09 -6.58 -2.09
C VAL A 63 -16.37 -6.93 -1.33
N LEU A 64 -17.45 -6.14 -1.48
CA LEU A 64 -18.74 -6.44 -0.85
C LEU A 64 -19.33 -7.77 -1.33
N THR A 65 -19.23 -8.07 -2.63
CA THR A 65 -19.66 -9.35 -3.19
C THR A 65 -18.88 -10.52 -2.57
N LEU A 66 -17.54 -10.40 -2.51
CA LEU A 66 -16.65 -11.44 -1.95
C LEU A 66 -16.88 -11.66 -0.46
N ILE A 67 -17.14 -10.60 0.31
CA ILE A 67 -17.57 -10.71 1.72
C ILE A 67 -18.88 -11.50 1.82
N GLY A 68 -19.85 -11.22 0.93
CA GLY A 68 -21.11 -11.96 0.85
C GLY A 68 -20.93 -13.44 0.53
N GLN A 69 -19.85 -13.85 -0.15
CA GLN A 69 -19.45 -15.24 -0.39
C GLN A 69 -18.70 -15.86 0.80
N GLY A 70 -18.32 -15.08 1.81
CA GLY A 70 -17.60 -15.55 3.00
C GLY A 70 -16.13 -15.87 2.75
N VAL A 71 -15.49 -15.34 1.71
CA VAL A 71 -14.07 -15.54 1.42
C VAL A 71 -13.23 -14.39 1.91
N ASP A 72 -12.01 -14.65 2.36
CA ASP A 72 -11.08 -13.62 2.82
C ASP A 72 -10.49 -12.86 1.64
N VAL A 73 -10.23 -11.56 1.80
CA VAL A 73 -9.87 -10.68 0.68
C VAL A 73 -8.64 -9.83 0.98
N VAL A 74 -7.63 -9.91 0.11
CA VAL A 74 -6.51 -8.96 0.03
C VAL A 74 -6.80 -7.97 -1.08
N VAL A 75 -6.82 -6.68 -0.76
CA VAL A 75 -7.19 -5.61 -1.69
C VAL A 75 -5.99 -4.71 -1.96
N GLY A 76 -5.58 -4.65 -3.22
CA GLY A 76 -4.51 -3.76 -3.68
C GLY A 76 -5.00 -2.59 -4.53
N THR A 77 -6.27 -2.55 -4.87
CA THR A 77 -6.87 -1.39 -5.53
C THR A 77 -6.91 -0.21 -4.57
N THR A 78 -6.52 0.97 -5.04
CA THR A 78 -6.50 2.22 -4.27
C THR A 78 -7.84 2.97 -4.34
N GLY A 79 -7.93 4.15 -3.68
CA GLY A 79 -9.13 5.01 -3.73
C GLY A 79 -10.18 4.66 -2.67
N TRP A 80 -9.74 4.17 -1.54
CA TRP A 80 -10.55 3.92 -0.35
C TRP A 80 -10.74 5.20 0.46
N THR A 81 -11.98 5.51 0.80
CA THR A 81 -12.38 6.60 1.71
C THR A 81 -12.95 6.02 2.99
N ASP A 82 -13.06 6.85 4.03
CA ASP A 82 -13.64 6.41 5.31
C ASP A 82 -15.06 5.86 5.14
N GLU A 83 -15.85 6.44 4.22
CA GLU A 83 -17.20 5.96 3.91
C GLU A 83 -17.20 4.57 3.27
N LYS A 84 -16.25 4.30 2.35
CA LYS A 84 -16.09 2.96 1.75
C LYS A 84 -15.61 1.94 2.78
N LEU A 85 -14.66 2.33 3.64
CA LEU A 85 -14.17 1.46 4.72
C LEU A 85 -15.27 1.15 5.73
N ALA A 86 -16.14 2.12 6.05
CA ALA A 86 -17.31 1.89 6.89
C ALA A 86 -18.30 0.88 6.28
N GLN A 87 -18.50 0.93 4.94
CA GLN A 87 -19.34 -0.06 4.24
C GLN A 87 -18.73 -1.46 4.30
N VAL A 88 -17.42 -1.61 4.13
CA VAL A 88 -16.73 -2.89 4.27
C VAL A 88 -16.88 -3.44 5.69
N LYS A 89 -16.65 -2.62 6.73
CA LYS A 89 -16.85 -3.02 8.13
C LYS A 89 -18.28 -3.48 8.40
N SER A 90 -19.28 -2.74 7.89
CA SER A 90 -20.69 -3.10 8.01
C SER A 90 -21.02 -4.41 7.28
N ALA A 91 -20.45 -4.63 6.09
CA ALA A 91 -20.64 -5.87 5.34
C ALA A 91 -20.06 -7.08 6.06
N ILE A 92 -18.88 -6.94 6.67
CA ILE A 92 -18.29 -8.00 7.51
C ILE A 92 -19.21 -8.32 8.69
N ALA A 93 -19.64 -7.30 9.45
CA ALA A 93 -20.46 -7.48 10.64
C ALA A 93 -21.83 -8.13 10.36
N ASN A 94 -22.38 -7.92 9.16
CA ASN A 94 -23.68 -8.48 8.73
C ASN A 94 -23.53 -9.64 7.73
N GLY A 95 -22.32 -10.06 7.45
CA GLY A 95 -22.00 -11.10 6.47
C GLY A 95 -22.11 -12.53 7.03
N PRO A 96 -21.76 -13.53 6.20
CA PRO A 96 -21.87 -14.95 6.58
C PRO A 96 -20.86 -15.40 7.64
N LYS A 97 -19.76 -14.62 7.84
CA LYS A 97 -18.68 -14.97 8.78
C LYS A 97 -18.24 -13.77 9.63
N PRO A 98 -19.12 -13.12 10.40
CA PRO A 98 -18.80 -11.86 11.09
C PRO A 98 -17.65 -11.97 12.08
N GLU A 99 -17.44 -13.15 12.68
CA GLU A 99 -16.40 -13.38 13.70
C GLU A 99 -15.06 -13.85 13.10
N THR A 100 -15.02 -14.26 11.83
CA THR A 100 -13.82 -14.86 11.21
C THR A 100 -13.45 -14.27 9.86
N GLN A 101 -14.30 -13.47 9.21
CA GLN A 101 -14.04 -12.81 7.95
C GLN A 101 -12.84 -11.87 8.07
N LYS A 102 -11.91 -11.96 7.12
CA LYS A 102 -10.73 -11.10 7.07
C LYS A 102 -10.72 -10.33 5.76
N VAL A 103 -10.54 -9.02 5.85
CA VAL A 103 -10.32 -8.14 4.70
C VAL A 103 -9.09 -7.29 4.98
N PHE A 104 -8.11 -7.35 4.11
CA PHE A 104 -6.89 -6.56 4.22
C PHE A 104 -6.77 -5.60 3.04
N ILE A 105 -6.81 -4.31 3.31
CA ILE A 105 -6.66 -3.25 2.32
C ILE A 105 -5.35 -2.53 2.58
N ALA A 106 -4.44 -2.53 1.60
CA ALA A 106 -3.18 -1.82 1.73
C ALA A 106 -2.93 -0.87 0.55
N PRO A 107 -2.45 0.35 0.83
CA PRO A 107 -2.10 1.30 -0.22
C PRO A 107 -0.82 0.92 -0.96
N ASN A 108 0.01 0.07 -0.36
CA ASN A 108 1.29 -0.37 -0.91
C ASN A 108 1.64 -1.77 -0.40
N PHE A 109 2.13 -2.62 -1.31
CA PHE A 109 2.59 -3.98 -1.03
C PHE A 109 4.12 -4.15 -1.19
N ALA A 110 4.86 -3.10 -1.57
CA ALA A 110 6.32 -3.16 -1.61
C ALA A 110 6.86 -3.18 -0.17
N ILE A 111 7.41 -4.30 0.26
CA ILE A 111 7.96 -4.48 1.62
C ILE A 111 9.01 -3.42 1.93
N SER A 112 9.86 -3.07 0.95
CA SER A 112 10.87 -2.03 1.10
C SER A 112 10.26 -0.66 1.43
N ALA A 113 9.16 -0.28 0.75
CA ALA A 113 8.49 1.00 1.01
C ALA A 113 7.80 1.02 2.38
N VAL A 114 7.12 -0.08 2.75
CA VAL A 114 6.48 -0.21 4.08
C VAL A 114 7.51 -0.14 5.21
N LEU A 115 8.64 -0.81 5.05
CA LEU A 115 9.73 -0.76 6.05
C LEU A 115 10.42 0.60 6.07
N ALA A 116 10.61 1.25 4.92
CA ALA A 116 11.18 2.60 4.85
C ALA A 116 10.31 3.60 5.62
N ASP A 117 8.99 3.61 5.40
CA ASP A 117 8.04 4.43 6.12
C ASP A 117 8.07 4.15 7.63
N TYR A 118 8.02 2.87 8.02
CA TYR A 118 8.09 2.46 9.42
C TYR A 118 9.39 2.94 10.10
N PHE A 119 10.56 2.72 9.47
CA PHE A 119 11.84 3.13 10.03
C PHE A 119 11.99 4.65 10.04
N ALA A 120 11.50 5.36 9.01
CA ALA A 120 11.49 6.81 8.95
C ALA A 120 10.68 7.40 10.13
N THR A 121 9.47 6.90 10.36
CA THR A 121 8.64 7.32 11.50
C THR A 121 9.35 7.05 12.85
N LYS A 122 10.05 5.91 13.00
CA LYS A 122 10.82 5.60 14.22
C LYS A 122 12.05 6.48 14.41
N ALA A 123 12.74 6.82 13.33
CA ALA A 123 13.93 7.67 13.36
C ALA A 123 13.60 9.14 13.62
N ALA A 124 12.46 9.62 13.13
CA ALA A 124 12.08 11.03 13.07
C ALA A 124 12.23 11.81 14.40
N LYS A 125 12.01 11.14 15.52
CA LYS A 125 12.10 11.75 16.87
C LYS A 125 13.54 12.02 17.36
N TYR A 126 14.55 11.58 16.63
CA TYR A 126 15.97 11.72 17.02
C TYR A 126 16.72 12.77 16.19
N PHE A 127 16.08 13.35 15.17
CA PHE A 127 16.72 14.25 14.22
C PHE A 127 16.06 15.62 14.16
N GLU A 128 16.88 16.68 14.06
CA GLU A 128 16.40 18.06 13.97
C GLU A 128 15.76 18.36 12.61
N SER A 129 16.28 17.77 11.54
CA SER A 129 15.83 17.98 10.16
C SER A 129 15.32 16.70 9.52
N ALA A 130 14.32 16.85 8.64
CA ALA A 130 13.79 15.77 7.82
C ALA A 130 13.28 16.32 6.48
N GLU A 131 13.62 15.66 5.37
CA GLU A 131 13.04 15.89 4.04
C GLU A 131 12.75 14.57 3.33
N VAL A 132 11.81 14.56 2.39
CA VAL A 132 11.43 13.39 1.60
C VAL A 132 11.64 13.69 0.12
N ILE A 133 12.24 12.75 -0.62
CA ILE A 133 12.43 12.82 -2.07
C ILE A 133 11.76 11.59 -2.69
N GLU A 134 10.75 11.78 -3.53
CA GLU A 134 10.13 10.71 -4.29
C GLU A 134 10.51 10.80 -5.77
N LEU A 135 10.77 9.65 -6.38
CA LEU A 135 11.25 9.60 -7.76
C LEU A 135 10.44 8.55 -8.54
N HIS A 136 9.78 9.00 -9.60
CA HIS A 136 8.92 8.13 -10.40
C HIS A 136 9.11 8.36 -11.91
N HIS A 137 8.51 7.45 -12.67
CA HIS A 137 8.43 7.55 -14.14
C HIS A 137 7.62 8.78 -14.57
N PRO A 138 7.86 9.36 -15.79
CA PRO A 138 7.25 10.61 -16.23
C PRO A 138 5.74 10.55 -16.44
N THR A 139 5.16 9.35 -16.52
CA THR A 139 3.70 9.16 -16.72
C THR A 139 2.91 9.05 -15.42
N LYS A 140 3.54 9.24 -14.25
CA LYS A 140 2.84 9.36 -12.96
C LYS A 140 2.14 10.72 -12.90
N VAL A 141 0.83 10.70 -12.64
CA VAL A 141 -0.02 11.91 -12.76
C VAL A 141 -0.05 12.78 -11.50
N ASP A 142 0.14 12.17 -10.33
CA ASP A 142 0.20 12.87 -9.03
C ASP A 142 1.64 13.23 -8.66
N ALA A 143 1.84 14.38 -8.05
CA ALA A 143 3.08 14.82 -7.44
C ALA A 143 2.76 15.79 -6.28
N PRO A 144 3.28 15.52 -5.06
CA PRO A 144 4.01 14.32 -4.66
C PRO A 144 3.17 13.05 -4.70
N SER A 145 3.83 11.89 -4.66
CA SER A 145 3.15 10.59 -4.56
C SER A 145 2.39 10.45 -3.24
N GLY A 146 1.28 9.70 -3.25
CA GLY A 146 0.52 9.41 -2.02
C GLY A 146 1.37 8.73 -0.95
N THR A 147 2.33 7.86 -1.32
CA THR A 147 3.27 7.24 -0.38
C THR A 147 4.15 8.28 0.30
N ALA A 148 4.76 9.20 -0.47
CA ALA A 148 5.62 10.25 0.10
C ALA A 148 4.86 11.22 1.01
N ILE A 149 3.60 11.54 0.67
CA ILE A 149 2.72 12.32 1.56
C ILE A 149 2.47 11.57 2.87
N HIS A 150 2.17 10.26 2.80
CA HIS A 150 1.95 9.43 3.98
C HIS A 150 3.20 9.37 4.88
N THR A 151 4.38 9.14 4.29
CA THR A 151 5.67 9.14 5.00
C THR A 151 5.93 10.49 5.67
N ALA A 152 5.68 11.61 4.98
CA ALA A 152 5.86 12.95 5.56
C ALA A 152 4.92 13.21 6.74
N HIS A 153 3.65 12.80 6.65
CA HIS A 153 2.70 12.85 7.79
C HIS A 153 3.19 12.03 8.98
N GLY A 154 3.62 10.78 8.76
CA GLY A 154 4.15 9.92 9.84
C GLY A 154 5.38 10.51 10.53
N ILE A 155 6.30 11.10 9.77
CA ILE A 155 7.47 11.83 10.28
C ILE A 155 7.03 13.04 11.12
N ALA A 156 6.11 13.87 10.58
CA ALA A 156 5.63 15.07 11.27
C ALA A 156 4.93 14.72 12.59
N GLU A 157 4.07 13.73 12.62
CA GLU A 157 3.38 13.25 13.82
C GLU A 157 4.37 12.73 14.87
N ALA A 158 5.36 11.91 14.46
CA ALA A 158 6.37 11.38 15.36
C ALA A 158 7.24 12.50 15.98
N ARG A 159 7.62 13.51 15.19
CA ARG A 159 8.37 14.70 15.65
C ARG A 159 7.53 15.52 16.65
N LYS A 160 6.26 15.77 16.31
CA LYS A 160 5.31 16.47 17.18
C LYS A 160 5.11 15.74 18.52
N ALA A 161 4.91 14.44 18.48
CA ALA A 161 4.75 13.62 19.68
C ALA A 161 6.00 13.62 20.58
N ALA A 162 7.19 13.79 19.99
CA ALA A 162 8.46 13.93 20.71
C ALA A 162 8.74 15.36 21.20
N GLY A 163 7.89 16.34 20.90
CA GLY A 163 8.05 17.74 21.30
C GLY A 163 9.18 18.47 20.57
N LEU A 164 9.57 18.01 19.39
CA LEU A 164 10.62 18.65 18.59
C LEU A 164 10.15 19.98 17.99
N ALA A 165 11.10 20.89 17.83
CA ALA A 165 10.89 22.14 17.11
C ALA A 165 10.57 21.86 15.61
N PRO A 166 9.98 22.83 14.90
CA PRO A 166 9.87 22.76 13.45
C PRO A 166 11.23 22.48 12.78
N VAL A 167 11.19 21.82 11.61
CA VAL A 167 12.40 21.61 10.80
C VAL A 167 13.03 22.98 10.50
N PRO A 168 14.32 23.19 10.79
CA PRO A 168 14.96 24.46 10.53
C PRO A 168 15.07 24.71 9.02
N ASP A 169 14.57 25.85 8.58
CA ASP A 169 14.67 26.33 7.21
C ASP A 169 14.78 27.86 7.21
N ALA A 170 15.86 28.39 6.67
CA ALA A 170 16.12 29.82 6.54
C ALA A 170 15.85 30.36 5.11
N THR A 171 15.15 29.59 4.28
CA THR A 171 14.84 29.97 2.91
C THR A 171 13.89 31.18 2.88
N GLU A 172 14.36 32.32 2.39
CA GLU A 172 13.56 33.55 2.26
C GLU A 172 12.93 33.70 0.87
N THR A 173 13.60 33.18 -0.16
CA THR A 173 13.13 33.24 -1.55
C THR A 173 13.14 31.86 -2.15
N ASP A 174 11.95 31.36 -2.51
CA ASP A 174 11.77 30.05 -3.11
C ASP A 174 11.00 30.18 -4.43
N GLY A 175 11.65 29.90 -5.52
CA GLY A 175 11.04 29.80 -6.85
C GLY A 175 10.27 28.49 -7.09
N GLY A 176 9.82 27.80 -6.04
CA GLY A 176 9.19 26.48 -6.10
C GLY A 176 10.19 25.32 -6.03
N SER A 177 11.45 25.60 -5.66
CA SER A 177 12.51 24.58 -5.61
C SER A 177 12.52 23.77 -4.31
N ARG A 178 11.84 24.26 -3.26
CA ARG A 178 11.74 23.59 -1.95
C ARG A 178 10.66 22.51 -1.89
N GLY A 179 10.04 22.15 -3.03
CA GLY A 179 9.01 21.12 -3.10
C GLY A 179 7.69 21.54 -2.43
N GLN A 180 6.88 20.56 -2.05
CA GLN A 180 5.63 20.77 -1.32
C GLN A 180 5.84 20.55 0.18
N VAL A 181 5.33 21.45 1.01
CA VAL A 181 5.33 21.27 2.47
C VAL A 181 4.11 20.43 2.88
N VAL A 182 4.36 19.34 3.59
CA VAL A 182 3.36 18.45 4.19
C VAL A 182 3.61 18.41 5.69
N ASP A 183 2.74 19.04 6.48
CA ASP A 183 2.86 19.16 7.95
C ASP A 183 4.24 19.64 8.44
N GLY A 184 4.86 20.55 7.69
CA GLY A 184 6.19 21.10 8.00
C GLY A 184 7.37 20.26 7.48
N ILE A 185 7.11 19.19 6.74
CA ILE A 185 8.15 18.38 6.07
C ILE A 185 8.14 18.71 4.57
N HIS A 186 9.29 19.03 4.01
CA HIS A 186 9.45 19.25 2.56
C HIS A 186 9.45 17.91 1.81
N VAL A 187 8.62 17.81 0.77
CA VAL A 187 8.51 16.66 -0.13
C VAL A 187 8.86 17.07 -1.54
N HIS A 188 9.91 16.49 -2.12
CA HIS A 188 10.41 16.76 -3.45
C HIS A 188 10.00 15.64 -4.41
N ALA A 189 9.59 16.00 -5.64
CA ALA A 189 9.14 15.06 -6.65
C ALA A 189 10.03 15.07 -7.88
N VAL A 190 10.65 13.94 -8.21
CA VAL A 190 11.43 13.77 -9.44
C VAL A 190 10.64 12.93 -10.45
N ARG A 191 10.59 13.36 -11.71
CA ARG A 191 10.00 12.65 -12.83
C ARG A 191 11.04 12.44 -13.91
N LEU A 192 11.53 11.18 -14.05
CA LEU A 192 12.61 10.87 -14.96
C LEU A 192 12.37 9.52 -15.67
N ARG A 193 12.67 9.46 -16.97
CA ARG A 193 12.61 8.20 -17.72
C ARG A 193 13.66 7.22 -17.19
N GLY A 194 13.25 5.96 -17.00
CA GLY A 194 14.08 4.92 -16.38
C GLY A 194 13.80 4.68 -14.90
N LEU A 195 13.10 5.62 -14.22
CA LEU A 195 12.61 5.39 -12.87
C LEU A 195 11.28 4.62 -12.88
N ASN A 196 11.03 3.86 -11.81
CA ASN A 196 9.73 3.22 -11.57
C ASN A 196 9.06 3.85 -10.33
N ALA A 197 9.44 3.44 -9.12
CA ALA A 197 8.93 4.02 -7.88
C ALA A 197 10.02 3.95 -6.82
N HIS A 198 10.47 5.10 -6.34
CA HIS A 198 11.55 5.21 -5.37
C HIS A 198 11.19 6.30 -4.35
N GLU A 199 11.66 6.12 -3.13
CA GLU A 199 11.54 7.12 -2.07
C GLU A 199 12.82 7.15 -1.24
N GLU A 200 13.26 8.35 -0.90
CA GLU A 200 14.42 8.61 -0.06
C GLU A 200 14.03 9.60 1.04
N VAL A 201 14.24 9.23 2.29
CA VAL A 201 14.04 10.08 3.45
C VAL A 201 15.39 10.48 4.00
N LEU A 202 15.63 11.78 4.12
CA LEU A 202 16.84 12.36 4.66
C LEU A 202 16.55 12.89 6.07
N PHE A 203 17.36 12.50 7.03
CA PHE A 203 17.37 13.05 8.39
C PHE A 203 18.74 13.64 8.71
N GLY A 204 18.78 14.76 9.43
CA GLY A 204 20.03 15.42 9.78
C GLY A 204 20.03 16.00 11.19
N ASN A 205 21.21 15.92 11.82
CA ASN A 205 21.62 16.65 13.01
C ASN A 205 22.95 17.35 12.73
N ALA A 206 23.44 18.14 13.67
CA ALA A 206 24.79 18.71 13.57
C ALA A 206 25.84 17.59 13.47
N GLY A 207 26.52 17.50 12.33
CA GLY A 207 27.63 16.55 12.11
C GLY A 207 27.24 15.14 11.67
N GLU A 208 25.94 14.83 11.51
CA GLU A 208 25.50 13.50 11.05
C GLU A 208 24.27 13.58 10.11
N GLN A 209 24.10 12.56 9.32
CA GLN A 209 22.95 12.35 8.45
C GLN A 209 22.56 10.87 8.43
N LEU A 210 21.27 10.59 8.42
CA LEU A 210 20.70 9.28 8.13
C LEU A 210 19.88 9.35 6.85
N THR A 211 20.12 8.44 5.91
CA THR A 211 19.30 8.26 4.71
C THR A 211 18.60 6.91 4.77
N ILE A 212 17.29 6.90 4.58
CA ILE A 212 16.48 5.69 4.40
C ILE A 212 15.96 5.70 2.98
N ARG A 213 16.26 4.67 2.19
CA ARG A 213 15.88 4.60 0.79
C ARG A 213 15.18 3.28 0.45
N ALA A 214 14.09 3.37 -0.30
CA ALA A 214 13.38 2.25 -0.89
C ALA A 214 13.32 2.40 -2.41
N ASP A 215 13.69 1.33 -3.12
CA ASP A 215 13.70 1.28 -4.57
C ASP A 215 12.83 0.12 -5.07
N SER A 216 11.83 0.42 -5.88
CA SER A 216 11.03 -0.55 -6.64
C SER A 216 11.34 -0.40 -8.12
N PHE A 217 12.07 -1.34 -8.69
CA PHE A 217 12.53 -1.27 -10.07
C PHE A 217 11.46 -1.70 -11.08
N ASP A 218 10.54 -2.59 -10.66
CA ASP A 218 9.40 -3.03 -11.44
C ASP A 218 8.25 -3.52 -10.54
N ARG A 219 7.15 -4.01 -11.15
CA ARG A 219 5.96 -4.45 -10.41
C ARG A 219 6.13 -5.76 -9.65
N THR A 220 7.15 -6.53 -9.92
CA THR A 220 7.42 -7.77 -9.16
C THR A 220 7.79 -7.48 -7.72
N SER A 221 8.29 -6.27 -7.43
CA SER A 221 8.60 -5.79 -6.07
C SER A 221 7.42 -5.81 -5.10
N PHE A 222 6.18 -5.76 -5.61
CA PHE A 222 4.95 -5.84 -4.79
C PHE A 222 4.55 -7.28 -4.44
N MET A 223 5.00 -8.26 -5.21
CA MET A 223 4.53 -9.65 -5.09
C MET A 223 4.89 -10.32 -3.77
N PRO A 224 6.09 -10.13 -3.20
CA PRO A 224 6.39 -10.67 -1.87
C PRO A 224 5.43 -10.18 -0.78
N GLY A 225 5.03 -8.91 -0.82
CA GLY A 225 4.05 -8.35 0.11
C GLY A 225 2.64 -8.87 -0.10
N VAL A 226 2.21 -9.05 -1.35
CA VAL A 226 0.93 -9.69 -1.67
C VAL A 226 0.87 -11.11 -1.14
N LEU A 227 1.91 -11.93 -1.41
CA LEU A 227 1.98 -13.30 -0.91
C LEU A 227 2.06 -13.36 0.63
N LEU A 228 2.75 -12.41 1.26
CA LEU A 228 2.77 -12.28 2.72
C LEU A 228 1.35 -12.03 3.27
N ALA A 229 0.59 -11.12 2.67
CA ALA A 229 -0.78 -10.84 3.06
C ALA A 229 -1.69 -12.08 2.87
N VAL A 230 -1.58 -12.76 1.72
CA VAL A 230 -2.30 -14.03 1.46
C VAL A 230 -2.03 -15.06 2.54
N ARG A 231 -0.76 -15.29 2.88
CA ARG A 231 -0.37 -16.26 3.94
C ARG A 231 -0.92 -15.87 5.30
N LYS A 232 -0.89 -14.58 5.63
CA LYS A 232 -1.41 -14.06 6.89
C LYS A 232 -2.93 -14.22 6.99
N LEU A 233 -3.66 -13.90 5.93
CA LEU A 233 -5.11 -14.07 5.92
C LEU A 233 -5.52 -15.56 5.99
N ALA A 234 -4.83 -16.43 5.26
CA ALA A 234 -5.08 -17.87 5.33
C ALA A 234 -4.73 -18.51 6.70
N GLY A 235 -3.91 -17.80 7.50
CA GLY A 235 -3.43 -18.25 8.82
C GLY A 235 -4.07 -17.50 9.98
N ASP A 236 -3.22 -16.84 10.76
CA ASP A 236 -3.50 -16.31 12.09
C ASP A 236 -3.82 -14.79 12.13
N ALA A 237 -4.11 -14.15 11.00
CA ALA A 237 -4.55 -12.76 11.00
C ALA A 237 -5.85 -12.59 11.80
N PRO A 238 -6.02 -11.47 12.53
CA PRO A 238 -7.28 -11.18 13.21
C PRO A 238 -8.42 -11.01 12.20
N ALA A 239 -9.64 -11.35 12.64
CA ALA A 239 -10.85 -11.07 11.86
C ALA A 239 -11.11 -9.56 11.77
N GLY A 240 -11.83 -9.15 10.73
CA GLY A 240 -12.23 -7.76 10.49
C GLY A 240 -11.46 -7.12 9.33
N LEU A 241 -11.39 -5.78 9.36
CA LEU A 241 -10.75 -4.91 8.37
C LEU A 241 -9.57 -4.21 9.04
#